data_beb9aa03ead3df61c87cf5db3f8ed51c
#
_entry.id   beb9aa03ead3df61c87cf5db3f8ed51c
#
_cell.length_a   1.000
_cell.length_b   1.000
_cell.length_c   1.000
_cell.angle_alpha   90.00
_cell.angle_beta   90.00
_cell.angle_gamma   90.00
#
_symmetry.space_group_name_H-M   'P 1'
#
loop_
_entity.id
_entity.type
_entity.pdbx_description
1 polymer ?
#
loop_
_entity_poly.entity_id
_entity_poly.type
_entity_poly.pdbx_seq_one_letter_code
_entity_poly.pdbx_strand_id
1 'polypeptide(L)'
;MVSSLFTLAAAVALFGATAATAQDFVQQGTTIDGLRLPGLSTYAPPSSSAPLAQQGLGEVKLTALMTEDGKEITRGIVWRVFSPQAGEDGKLPLVASAQGGSSTFHLEPGSYLVHASFGRAGATKRITVGANSKTETVVLDAGGMKLDAILAGGMRIPNGKLSFSIYEAETDANGDRALIAPQVKPNTVVRLKSGTYHVVSTYGDVNAVIRSDIIVEAGKLTEATVEHRAAEVTLKLVREKGGEAIADTSWVVLSDAGDIVRESVGAFSSLVLAEGDYAVVAKNRDKIYQRDFTVVAGRNQDVEVLISEAETDPAAD
;
A
#
# COMPACT_ATOMS: atom_id res chain seq x y z
N MET A 1 39.86 3.78 61.51
CA MET A 1 40.95 2.88 61.23
C MET A 1 40.79 2.31 59.83
N VAL A 2 41.84 2.52 59.12
CA VAL A 2 42.31 1.99 57.81
C VAL A 2 41.68 2.57 56.55
N SER A 3 42.42 3.55 56.07
CA SER A 3 42.52 4.06 54.73
C SER A 3 42.84 2.97 53.67
N SER A 4 42.31 3.15 52.48
CA SER A 4 42.96 2.66 51.27
C SER A 4 42.74 3.64 50.12
N LEU A 5 43.79 4.32 49.78
CA LEU A 5 43.99 5.06 48.54
C LEU A 5 43.99 4.10 47.37
N PHE A 6 43.31 4.47 46.28
CA PHE A 6 43.61 3.93 44.96
C PHE A 6 43.92 5.07 44.00
N THR A 7 45.11 4.98 43.50
CA THR A 7 45.79 5.86 42.58
C THR A 7 45.12 5.91 41.21
N LEU A 8 44.97 7.13 40.72
CA LEU A 8 44.46 7.47 39.37
C LEU A 8 45.65 7.36 38.38
N ALA A 9 45.63 6.43 37.47
CA ALA A 9 46.54 6.38 36.34
C ALA A 9 45.86 6.97 35.10
N ALA A 10 46.38 8.12 34.65
CA ALA A 10 45.98 8.77 33.43
C ALA A 10 46.59 8.07 32.21
N ALA A 11 45.79 7.46 31.39
CA ALA A 11 46.18 6.99 30.06
C ALA A 11 45.78 8.02 28.99
N VAL A 12 46.79 8.64 28.42
CA VAL A 12 46.66 9.50 27.23
C VAL A 12 46.43 8.58 26.03
N ALA A 13 45.24 8.59 25.47
CA ALA A 13 44.95 7.94 24.20
C ALA A 13 45.05 8.95 23.06
N LEU A 14 46.04 8.75 22.20
CA LEU A 14 46.15 9.44 20.90
C LEU A 14 44.94 9.11 20.06
N PHE A 15 44.16 10.11 19.68
CA PHE A 15 43.13 9.99 18.66
C PHE A 15 43.80 9.97 17.28
N GLY A 16 43.96 8.79 16.72
CA GLY A 16 44.22 8.64 15.30
C GLY A 16 42.92 8.90 14.54
N ALA A 17 42.89 9.90 13.68
CA ALA A 17 41.79 10.16 12.77
C ALA A 17 41.75 9.06 11.71
N THR A 18 40.86 8.08 11.87
CA THR A 18 40.48 7.17 10.79
C THR A 18 39.40 7.84 9.95
N ALA A 19 39.73 8.11 8.69
CA ALA A 19 38.77 8.48 7.68
C ALA A 19 37.65 7.45 7.65
N ALA A 20 36.42 7.85 8.01
CA ALA A 20 35.24 7.06 7.84
C ALA A 20 34.93 6.96 6.34
N THR A 21 35.21 5.80 5.76
CA THR A 21 34.65 5.42 4.46
C THR A 21 33.14 5.32 4.65
N ALA A 22 32.40 6.16 3.94
CA ALA A 22 30.96 6.06 3.82
C ALA A 22 30.64 4.65 3.25
N GLN A 23 30.12 3.78 4.10
CA GLN A 23 29.55 2.52 3.63
C GLN A 23 28.22 2.85 2.94
N ASP A 24 28.17 2.53 1.67
CA ASP A 24 26.95 2.45 0.87
C ASP A 24 25.90 1.63 1.63
N PHE A 25 24.86 2.32 2.09
CA PHE A 25 23.62 1.68 2.47
C PHE A 25 22.97 1.19 1.17
N VAL A 26 23.27 -0.02 0.78
CA VAL A 26 22.45 -0.75 -0.18
C VAL A 26 21.09 -0.94 0.49
N GLN A 27 20.16 -0.04 0.18
CA GLN A 27 18.76 -0.17 0.51
C GLN A 27 18.26 -1.44 -0.21
N GLN A 28 18.15 -2.53 0.54
CA GLN A 28 17.45 -3.73 0.06
C GLN A 28 16.02 -3.30 -0.29
N GLY A 29 15.80 -3.05 -1.57
CA GLY A 29 14.47 -2.93 -2.10
C GLY A 29 13.73 -4.22 -1.84
N THR A 30 12.72 -4.16 -0.99
CA THR A 30 11.74 -5.23 -0.81
C THR A 30 11.15 -5.52 -2.19
N THR A 31 11.57 -6.61 -2.80
CA THR A 31 10.92 -7.19 -3.97
C THR A 31 9.53 -7.63 -3.52
N ILE A 32 8.53 -6.83 -3.79
CA ILE A 32 7.15 -7.30 -3.76
C ILE A 32 7.01 -8.11 -5.04
N ASP A 33 7.12 -9.42 -4.87
CA ASP A 33 6.95 -10.40 -5.94
C ASP A 33 5.52 -10.27 -6.48
N GLY A 34 5.38 -9.92 -7.75
CA GLY A 34 4.09 -9.83 -8.42
C GLY A 34 3.66 -8.46 -8.94
N LEU A 35 4.33 -7.35 -8.62
CA LEU A 35 3.96 -6.04 -9.15
C LEU A 35 4.58 -5.86 -10.56
N ARG A 36 3.88 -6.30 -11.61
CA ARG A 36 4.20 -5.93 -12.98
C ARG A 36 3.75 -4.50 -13.20
N LEU A 37 4.68 -3.55 -13.05
CA LEU A 37 4.45 -2.21 -13.55
C LEU A 37 4.48 -2.27 -15.10
N PRO A 38 3.44 -1.80 -15.79
CA PRO A 38 3.45 -1.79 -17.26
C PRO A 38 4.68 -1.02 -17.75
N GLY A 39 5.58 -1.68 -18.46
CA GLY A 39 6.73 -1.06 -19.11
C GLY A 39 7.98 -0.80 -18.26
N LEU A 40 8.03 -1.22 -17.00
CA LEU A 40 9.22 -1.09 -16.16
C LEU A 40 9.98 -2.41 -16.05
N SER A 41 10.68 -2.77 -17.10
CA SER A 41 11.70 -3.83 -17.03
C SER A 41 12.80 -3.44 -16.05
N THR A 42 13.27 -4.40 -15.28
CA THR A 42 14.39 -4.33 -14.34
C THR A 42 15.51 -3.38 -14.78
N TYR A 43 15.82 -2.35 -14.00
CA TYR A 43 16.84 -1.34 -14.32
C TYR A 43 18.23 -1.86 -13.97
N ALA A 44 19.20 -1.64 -14.86
CA ALA A 44 20.60 -1.79 -14.53
C ALA A 44 21.05 -0.62 -13.62
N PRO A 45 21.88 -0.84 -12.60
CA PRO A 45 22.48 0.26 -11.85
C PRO A 45 23.35 1.12 -12.77
N PRO A 46 23.48 2.43 -12.50
CA PRO A 46 24.35 3.27 -13.30
C PRO A 46 25.79 2.75 -13.19
N SER A 47 26.42 2.52 -14.35
CA SER A 47 27.86 2.26 -14.36
C SER A 47 28.57 3.48 -13.79
N SER A 48 29.38 3.31 -12.75
CA SER A 48 30.20 4.36 -12.18
C SER A 48 31.30 4.73 -13.18
N SER A 49 30.93 5.55 -14.17
CA SER A 49 31.93 6.19 -15.04
C SER A 49 32.44 7.45 -14.34
N ALA A 50 33.76 7.58 -14.25
CA ALA A 50 34.46 8.79 -13.81
C ALA A 50 33.88 10.04 -14.47
N PRO A 51 33.98 11.23 -13.83
CA PRO A 51 33.45 12.45 -14.41
C PRO A 51 34.09 12.71 -15.76
N LEU A 52 33.35 12.41 -16.84
CA LEU A 52 33.73 12.80 -18.19
C LEU A 52 33.75 14.33 -18.25
N ALA A 53 34.82 14.86 -18.76
CA ALA A 53 34.97 16.31 -18.99
C ALA A 53 33.71 16.83 -19.70
N GLN A 54 33.05 17.85 -19.16
CA GLN A 54 31.81 18.44 -19.64
C GLN A 54 31.90 19.12 -21.01
N GLN A 55 33.01 18.94 -21.73
CA GLN A 55 33.22 19.53 -23.06
C GLN A 55 32.49 18.64 -24.09
N GLY A 56 31.41 19.17 -24.66
CA GLY A 56 30.66 18.53 -25.76
C GLY A 56 29.30 17.94 -25.37
N LEU A 57 28.90 18.05 -24.12
CA LEU A 57 27.57 17.59 -23.67
C LEU A 57 26.49 18.59 -24.08
N GLY A 58 25.39 18.07 -24.62
CA GLY A 58 24.18 18.86 -24.85
C GLY A 58 23.42 19.06 -23.54
N GLU A 59 22.82 20.23 -23.37
CA GLU A 59 21.99 20.56 -22.22
C GLU A 59 20.51 20.28 -22.57
N VAL A 60 19.80 19.52 -21.75
CA VAL A 60 18.36 19.35 -21.86
C VAL A 60 17.67 19.62 -20.55
N LYS A 61 16.75 20.60 -20.56
CA LYS A 61 15.85 20.86 -19.43
C LYS A 61 14.57 20.07 -19.62
N LEU A 62 14.24 19.21 -18.67
CA LEU A 62 13.02 18.43 -18.63
C LEU A 62 11.98 19.08 -17.73
N THR A 63 10.78 19.23 -18.23
CA THR A 63 9.60 19.72 -17.47
C THR A 63 8.49 18.70 -17.55
N ALA A 64 7.67 18.58 -16.50
CA ALA A 64 6.53 17.69 -16.46
C ALA A 64 5.23 18.45 -16.22
N LEU A 65 4.19 18.07 -16.96
CA LEU A 65 2.83 18.62 -16.82
C LEU A 65 1.86 17.48 -16.47
N MET A 66 0.78 17.80 -15.74
CA MET A 66 -0.30 16.83 -15.51
C MET A 66 -1.16 16.65 -16.75
N THR A 67 -1.41 17.75 -17.49
CA THR A 67 -2.17 17.80 -18.74
C THR A 67 -1.42 18.69 -19.73
N GLU A 68 -1.74 18.63 -21.02
CA GLU A 68 -1.09 19.45 -22.05
C GLU A 68 -1.15 20.96 -21.75
N ASP A 69 -2.29 21.43 -21.27
CA ASP A 69 -2.52 22.84 -20.88
C ASP A 69 -2.29 23.09 -19.38
N GLY A 70 -1.73 22.10 -18.68
CA GLY A 70 -1.56 22.13 -17.24
C GLY A 70 -0.36 22.95 -16.80
N LYS A 71 -0.35 23.26 -15.50
CA LYS A 71 0.83 23.88 -14.87
C LYS A 71 1.96 22.86 -14.69
N GLU A 72 3.19 23.36 -14.71
CA GLU A 72 4.38 22.57 -14.41
C GLU A 72 4.31 21.95 -13.02
N ILE A 73 4.69 20.69 -12.91
CA ILE A 73 4.81 19.97 -11.64
C ILE A 73 6.16 20.33 -11.01
N THR A 74 6.13 21.11 -9.94
CA THR A 74 7.34 21.69 -9.34
C THR A 74 8.04 20.78 -8.33
N ARG A 75 7.42 19.64 -7.94
CA ARG A 75 7.97 18.71 -6.94
C ARG A 75 7.37 17.32 -7.06
N GLY A 76 8.12 16.31 -6.59
CA GLY A 76 7.66 14.93 -6.51
C GLY A 76 7.77 14.14 -7.81
N ILE A 77 8.41 14.70 -8.84
CA ILE A 77 8.76 13.97 -10.06
C ILE A 77 10.05 13.19 -9.83
N VAL A 78 10.10 11.98 -10.37
CA VAL A 78 11.32 11.20 -10.52
C VAL A 78 11.60 11.05 -12.00
N TRP A 79 12.72 11.63 -12.42
CA TRP A 79 13.22 11.55 -13.79
C TRP A 79 14.20 10.39 -13.93
N ARG A 80 14.07 9.64 -15.02
CA ARG A 80 15.04 8.63 -15.42
C ARG A 80 15.28 8.76 -16.93
N VAL A 81 16.54 8.84 -17.29
CA VAL A 81 16.98 8.94 -18.69
C VAL A 81 17.69 7.65 -19.04
N PHE A 82 17.24 6.98 -20.09
CA PHE A 82 17.78 5.70 -20.54
C PHE A 82 18.36 5.81 -21.95
N SER A 83 19.41 5.04 -22.21
CA SER A 83 19.83 4.74 -23.57
C SER A 83 18.71 3.95 -24.28
N PRO A 84 18.39 4.26 -25.54
CA PRO A 84 17.38 3.52 -26.29
C PRO A 84 17.87 2.14 -26.77
N GLN A 85 19.16 1.87 -26.63
CA GLN A 85 19.78 0.60 -26.99
C GLN A 85 19.85 -0.28 -25.76
N ALA A 86 19.28 -1.49 -25.86
CA ALA A 86 19.37 -2.47 -24.78
C ALA A 86 20.83 -2.92 -24.59
N GLY A 87 21.22 -3.11 -23.35
CA GLY A 87 22.50 -3.72 -22.99
C GLY A 87 22.51 -5.22 -23.29
N GLU A 88 23.63 -5.88 -22.99
CA GLU A 88 23.80 -7.33 -23.16
C GLU A 88 22.80 -8.14 -22.31
N ASP A 89 22.31 -7.56 -21.21
CA ASP A 89 21.30 -8.13 -20.32
C ASP A 89 19.85 -7.91 -20.82
N GLY A 90 19.66 -7.31 -21.99
CA GLY A 90 18.37 -6.98 -22.59
C GLY A 90 17.64 -5.80 -21.93
N LYS A 91 18.26 -5.09 -20.97
CA LYS A 91 17.70 -3.94 -20.28
C LYS A 91 18.17 -2.63 -20.89
N LEU A 92 17.35 -1.57 -20.71
CA LEU A 92 17.74 -0.22 -21.10
C LEU A 92 18.70 0.37 -20.02
N PRO A 93 19.95 0.72 -20.38
CA PRO A 93 20.88 1.32 -19.45
C PRO A 93 20.38 2.66 -18.95
N LEU A 94 20.40 2.85 -17.62
CA LEU A 94 20.10 4.14 -16.98
C LEU A 94 21.31 5.06 -17.14
N VAL A 95 21.13 6.18 -17.83
CA VAL A 95 22.18 7.17 -18.11
C VAL A 95 22.20 8.25 -17.03
N ALA A 96 21.02 8.74 -16.62
CA ALA A 96 20.90 9.78 -15.62
C ALA A 96 19.56 9.71 -14.88
N SER A 97 19.51 10.24 -13.67
CA SER A 97 18.29 10.37 -12.90
C SER A 97 18.29 11.64 -12.05
N ALA A 98 17.10 12.17 -11.77
CA ALA A 98 16.91 13.31 -10.87
C ALA A 98 15.56 13.22 -10.17
N GLN A 99 15.42 13.92 -9.04
CA GLN A 99 14.17 14.01 -8.29
C GLN A 99 13.83 15.48 -8.01
N GLY A 100 12.55 15.80 -7.98
CA GLY A 100 12.08 17.16 -7.70
C GLY A 100 10.97 17.61 -8.64
N GLY A 101 11.18 18.75 -9.28
CA GLY A 101 10.35 19.31 -10.34
C GLY A 101 11.03 19.21 -11.70
N SER A 102 11.18 20.36 -12.41
CA SER A 102 12.02 20.41 -13.60
C SER A 102 13.46 20.12 -13.26
N SER A 103 14.18 19.48 -14.19
CA SER A 103 15.58 19.11 -14.02
C SER A 103 16.37 19.31 -15.31
N THR A 104 17.61 19.75 -15.17
CA THR A 104 18.53 19.93 -16.29
C THR A 104 19.54 18.78 -16.32
N PHE A 105 19.73 18.19 -17.49
CA PHE A 105 20.68 17.10 -17.72
C PHE A 105 21.71 17.52 -18.76
N HIS A 106 22.94 17.11 -18.55
CA HIS A 106 24.03 17.25 -19.51
C HIS A 106 24.32 15.87 -20.08
N LEU A 107 23.98 15.66 -21.34
CA LEU A 107 24.01 14.36 -22.01
C LEU A 107 24.84 14.46 -23.31
N GLU A 108 25.46 13.37 -23.70
CA GLU A 108 26.09 13.30 -25.02
C GLU A 108 25.05 13.48 -26.13
N PRO A 109 25.42 14.06 -27.28
CA PRO A 109 24.50 14.13 -28.41
C PRO A 109 23.99 12.73 -28.81
N GLY A 110 22.67 12.56 -28.91
CA GLY A 110 22.09 11.26 -29.18
C GLY A 110 20.58 11.19 -28.87
N SER A 111 20.03 10.01 -29.03
CA SER A 111 18.63 9.72 -28.69
C SER A 111 18.55 9.07 -27.32
N TYR A 112 17.53 9.44 -26.55
CA TYR A 112 17.28 8.93 -25.20
C TYR A 112 15.79 8.65 -24.99
N LEU A 113 15.50 7.74 -24.05
CA LEU A 113 14.16 7.54 -23.51
C LEU A 113 14.09 8.20 -22.13
N VAL A 114 13.27 9.22 -22.02
CA VAL A 114 13.02 9.92 -20.75
C VAL A 114 11.74 9.39 -20.13
N HIS A 115 11.86 8.85 -18.94
CA HIS A 115 10.71 8.45 -18.12
C HIS A 115 10.54 9.43 -16.98
N ALA A 116 9.36 10.05 -16.91
CA ALA A 116 8.90 10.86 -15.80
C ALA A 116 7.87 10.09 -14.99
N SER A 117 8.03 10.01 -13.67
CA SER A 117 7.03 9.41 -12.78
C SER A 117 6.63 10.35 -11.66
N PHE A 118 5.34 10.34 -11.33
CA PHE A 118 4.72 11.13 -10.27
C PHE A 118 3.74 10.27 -9.48
N GLY A 119 4.18 9.72 -8.35
CA GLY A 119 3.46 8.68 -7.65
C GLY A 119 3.38 7.40 -8.47
N ARG A 120 2.18 6.96 -8.81
CA ARG A 120 1.92 5.80 -9.68
C ARG A 120 1.67 6.18 -11.15
N ALA A 121 1.53 7.48 -11.43
CA ALA A 121 1.47 7.96 -12.80
C ALA A 121 2.87 8.05 -13.40
N GLY A 122 2.99 7.76 -14.69
CA GLY A 122 4.25 7.88 -15.40
C GLY A 122 4.05 7.95 -16.90
N ALA A 123 5.00 8.62 -17.59
CA ALA A 123 5.05 8.70 -19.04
C ALA A 123 6.48 8.58 -19.53
N THR A 124 6.66 7.97 -20.69
CA THR A 124 7.95 7.87 -21.36
C THR A 124 7.91 8.60 -22.68
N LYS A 125 8.92 9.43 -22.92
CA LYS A 125 9.09 10.19 -24.16
C LYS A 125 10.47 9.94 -24.73
N ARG A 126 10.54 9.71 -26.05
CA ARG A 126 11.83 9.71 -26.76
C ARG A 126 12.23 11.15 -27.03
N ILE A 127 13.47 11.50 -26.73
CA ILE A 127 14.04 12.81 -27.03
C ILE A 127 15.34 12.66 -27.82
N THR A 128 15.73 13.73 -28.51
CA THR A 128 17.04 13.82 -29.15
C THR A 128 17.78 15.00 -28.56
N VAL A 129 18.98 14.77 -28.05
CA VAL A 129 19.91 15.77 -27.50
C VAL A 129 20.94 16.12 -28.56
N GLY A 130 21.09 17.40 -28.84
CA GLY A 130 22.10 17.95 -29.72
C GLY A 130 23.12 18.79 -28.93
N ALA A 131 23.94 19.55 -29.61
CA ALA A 131 24.91 20.45 -28.98
C ALA A 131 24.27 21.71 -28.35
N ASN A 132 23.07 22.06 -28.72
CA ASN A 132 22.35 23.24 -28.22
C ASN A 132 21.44 22.88 -27.06
N SER A 133 21.28 23.82 -26.12
CA SER A 133 20.31 23.69 -25.02
C SER A 133 18.90 23.56 -25.54
N LYS A 134 18.12 22.63 -25.00
CA LYS A 134 16.74 22.34 -25.36
C LYS A 134 15.88 22.12 -24.14
N THR A 135 14.62 22.58 -24.19
CA THR A 135 13.59 22.22 -23.19
C THR A 135 12.68 21.19 -23.79
N GLU A 136 12.44 20.10 -23.07
CA GLU A 136 11.51 19.03 -23.42
C GLU A 136 10.44 18.89 -22.33
N THR A 137 9.21 18.81 -22.76
CA THR A 137 8.06 18.66 -21.87
C THR A 137 7.51 17.24 -21.97
N VAL A 138 7.24 16.63 -20.79
CA VAL A 138 6.58 15.33 -20.66
C VAL A 138 5.22 15.54 -20.01
N VAL A 139 4.16 15.19 -20.72
CA VAL A 139 2.79 15.19 -20.20
C VAL A 139 2.53 13.84 -19.58
N LEU A 140 2.13 13.83 -18.30
CA LEU A 140 1.89 12.61 -17.55
C LEU A 140 0.48 12.07 -17.69
N ASP A 141 -0.46 12.93 -18.13
CA ASP A 141 -1.88 12.60 -18.18
C ASP A 141 -2.35 12.04 -16.83
N ALA A 142 -2.02 12.75 -15.75
CA ALA A 142 -2.15 12.28 -14.39
C ALA A 142 -3.21 13.05 -13.59
N GLY A 143 -3.88 12.36 -12.67
CA GLY A 143 -4.78 12.92 -11.69
C GLY A 143 -4.51 12.42 -10.29
N GLY A 144 -5.36 12.80 -9.34
CA GLY A 144 -5.34 12.32 -7.98
C GLY A 144 -6.62 11.54 -7.65
N MET A 145 -6.50 10.48 -6.87
CA MET A 145 -7.63 9.78 -6.25
C MET A 145 -7.49 9.87 -4.74
N LYS A 146 -8.56 10.28 -4.06
CA LYS A 146 -8.67 10.31 -2.61
C LYS A 146 -9.90 9.54 -2.20
N LEU A 147 -9.71 8.52 -1.37
CA LEU A 147 -10.75 7.57 -0.97
C LEU A 147 -11.09 7.73 0.49
N ASP A 148 -12.38 7.63 0.80
CA ASP A 148 -12.88 7.51 2.15
C ASP A 148 -14.05 6.51 2.20
N ALA A 149 -14.46 6.10 3.40
CA ALA A 149 -15.63 5.26 3.58
C ALA A 149 -16.36 5.63 4.88
N ILE A 150 -17.67 5.41 4.85
CA ILE A 150 -18.57 5.59 5.98
C ILE A 150 -19.36 4.31 6.21
N LEU A 151 -19.95 4.17 7.38
CA LEU A 151 -20.98 3.17 7.64
C LEU A 151 -22.35 3.70 7.23
N ALA A 152 -23.30 2.80 7.08
CA ALA A 152 -24.71 3.14 6.90
C ALA A 152 -25.16 4.15 7.99
N GLY A 153 -25.85 5.20 7.56
CA GLY A 153 -26.22 6.32 8.43
C GLY A 153 -25.16 7.39 8.63
N GLY A 154 -24.06 7.37 7.85
CA GLY A 154 -23.06 8.43 7.80
C GLY A 154 -22.01 8.38 8.92
N MET A 155 -21.95 7.31 9.70
CA MET A 155 -20.97 7.16 10.78
C MET A 155 -19.56 6.93 10.22
N ARG A 156 -18.56 7.55 10.85
CA ARG A 156 -17.16 7.39 10.45
C ARG A 156 -16.61 6.02 10.84
N ILE A 157 -15.85 5.43 9.92
CA ILE A 157 -15.04 4.24 10.18
C ILE A 157 -13.69 4.68 10.76
N PRO A 158 -13.20 4.05 11.85
CA PRO A 158 -11.86 4.33 12.36
C PRO A 158 -10.79 4.03 11.30
N ASN A 159 -9.88 4.98 11.07
CA ASN A 159 -8.85 4.87 10.01
C ASN A 159 -7.97 3.62 10.12
N GLY A 160 -7.76 3.10 11.34
CA GLY A 160 -6.98 1.87 11.57
C GLY A 160 -7.68 0.58 11.13
N LYS A 161 -9.00 0.62 10.88
CA LYS A 161 -9.81 -0.53 10.46
C LYS A 161 -10.25 -0.44 8.99
N LEU A 162 -9.83 0.60 8.27
CA LEU A 162 -10.22 0.86 6.88
C LEU A 162 -8.98 0.90 5.99
N SER A 163 -9.04 0.18 4.89
CA SER A 163 -8.00 0.20 3.86
C SER A 163 -8.61 0.07 2.48
N PHE A 164 -7.88 0.56 1.47
CA PHE A 164 -8.26 0.45 0.07
C PHE A 164 -7.16 -0.24 -0.72
N SER A 165 -7.54 -1.05 -1.68
CA SER A 165 -6.64 -1.59 -2.70
C SER A 165 -7.12 -1.12 -4.07
N ILE A 166 -6.21 -0.59 -4.87
CA ILE A 166 -6.51 -0.05 -6.19
C ILE A 166 -5.91 -0.98 -7.24
N TYR A 167 -6.73 -1.39 -8.19
CA TYR A 167 -6.39 -2.30 -9.27
C TYR A 167 -6.64 -1.64 -10.62
N GLU A 168 -6.07 -2.17 -11.68
CA GLU A 168 -6.48 -1.84 -13.04
C GLU A 168 -7.94 -2.26 -13.27
N ALA A 169 -8.64 -1.51 -14.12
CA ALA A 169 -10.03 -1.85 -14.46
C ALA A 169 -10.11 -3.13 -15.30
N GLU A 170 -9.11 -3.33 -16.16
CA GLU A 170 -9.03 -4.48 -17.05
C GLU A 170 -8.54 -5.73 -16.31
N THR A 171 -9.03 -6.88 -16.74
CA THR A 171 -8.57 -8.18 -16.27
C THR A 171 -7.60 -8.78 -17.28
N ASP A 172 -6.65 -9.55 -16.80
CA ASP A 172 -5.77 -10.36 -17.64
C ASP A 172 -6.50 -11.59 -18.24
N ALA A 173 -5.78 -12.42 -18.96
CA ALA A 173 -6.32 -13.65 -19.56
C ALA A 173 -6.82 -14.67 -18.54
N ASN A 174 -6.41 -14.57 -17.28
CA ASN A 174 -6.84 -15.45 -16.18
C ASN A 174 -8.04 -14.87 -15.41
N GLY A 175 -8.46 -13.65 -15.74
CA GLY A 175 -9.50 -12.92 -15.03
C GLY A 175 -9.00 -12.11 -13.83
N ASP A 176 -7.68 -12.02 -13.61
CA ASP A 176 -7.08 -11.27 -12.52
C ASP A 176 -6.86 -9.80 -12.91
N ARG A 177 -6.97 -8.90 -11.91
CA ARG A 177 -6.68 -7.47 -12.08
C ARG A 177 -5.31 -7.14 -11.50
N ALA A 178 -4.51 -6.39 -12.25
CA ALA A 178 -3.20 -5.94 -11.77
C ALA A 178 -3.35 -4.99 -10.58
N LEU A 179 -2.66 -5.30 -9.47
CA LEU A 179 -2.66 -4.47 -8.27
C LEU A 179 -1.72 -3.27 -8.45
N ILE A 180 -2.27 -2.06 -8.39
CA ILE A 180 -1.54 -0.80 -8.54
C ILE A 180 -1.08 -0.26 -7.20
N ALA A 181 -1.97 -0.22 -6.22
CA ALA A 181 -1.65 0.30 -4.89
C ALA A 181 -2.37 -0.53 -3.81
N PRO A 182 -1.63 -1.31 -3.02
CA PRO A 182 -2.17 -2.05 -1.88
C PRO A 182 -2.30 -1.16 -0.65
N GLN A 183 -3.25 -1.48 0.22
CA GLN A 183 -3.40 -0.96 1.59
C GLN A 183 -3.33 0.57 1.70
N VAL A 184 -3.94 1.28 0.75
CA VAL A 184 -4.06 2.73 0.79
C VAL A 184 -4.92 3.12 2.00
N LYS A 185 -4.39 4.03 2.82
CA LYS A 185 -5.12 4.55 3.98
C LYS A 185 -6.20 5.55 3.53
N PRO A 186 -7.32 5.66 4.27
CA PRO A 186 -8.35 6.65 3.99
C PRO A 186 -7.76 8.07 3.94
N ASN A 187 -8.34 8.90 3.12
CA ASN A 187 -7.97 10.31 2.90
C ASN A 187 -6.54 10.54 2.38
N THR A 188 -5.87 9.49 1.88
CA THR A 188 -4.57 9.61 1.22
C THR A 188 -4.75 9.87 -0.27
N VAL A 189 -4.06 10.88 -0.80
CA VAL A 189 -4.08 11.15 -2.25
C VAL A 189 -3.11 10.22 -2.96
N VAL A 190 -3.64 9.36 -3.80
CA VAL A 190 -2.87 8.50 -4.72
C VAL A 190 -2.85 9.16 -6.09
N ARG A 191 -1.66 9.39 -6.63
CA ARG A 191 -1.49 9.93 -7.98
C ARG A 191 -1.45 8.81 -8.98
N LEU A 192 -2.33 8.88 -9.98
CA LEU A 192 -2.57 7.85 -10.97
C LEU A 192 -2.62 8.48 -12.36
N LYS A 193 -2.39 7.71 -13.39
CA LYS A 193 -2.72 8.11 -14.75
C LYS A 193 -4.24 8.28 -14.88
N SER A 194 -4.71 9.11 -15.80
CA SER A 194 -6.14 9.19 -16.10
C SER A 194 -6.66 7.85 -16.60
N GLY A 195 -7.87 7.49 -16.18
CA GLY A 195 -8.49 6.20 -16.52
C GLY A 195 -9.42 5.68 -15.43
N THR A 196 -10.01 4.53 -15.68
CA THR A 196 -10.86 3.82 -14.73
C THR A 196 -10.03 2.85 -13.89
N TYR A 197 -10.34 2.77 -12.60
CA TYR A 197 -9.66 1.89 -11.65
C TYR A 197 -10.68 1.10 -10.85
N HIS A 198 -10.40 -0.18 -10.63
CA HIS A 198 -11.18 -1.01 -9.74
C HIS A 198 -10.67 -0.85 -8.31
N VAL A 199 -11.52 -0.34 -7.42
CA VAL A 199 -11.19 -0.06 -6.02
C VAL A 199 -11.90 -1.06 -5.12
N VAL A 200 -11.14 -1.68 -4.24
CA VAL A 200 -11.62 -2.57 -3.18
C VAL A 200 -11.44 -1.87 -1.86
N SER A 201 -12.55 -1.53 -1.20
CA SER A 201 -12.58 -0.99 0.16
C SER A 201 -12.80 -2.13 1.14
N THR A 202 -11.95 -2.22 2.17
CA THR A 202 -12.03 -3.27 3.19
C THR A 202 -12.15 -2.62 4.57
N TYR A 203 -13.22 -2.96 5.29
CA TYR A 203 -13.43 -2.57 6.68
C TYR A 203 -13.23 -3.79 7.59
N GLY A 204 -12.24 -3.72 8.48
CA GLY A 204 -11.79 -4.88 9.24
C GLY A 204 -10.97 -5.86 8.39
N ASP A 205 -11.01 -7.15 8.76
CA ASP A 205 -10.18 -8.19 8.17
C ASP A 205 -10.97 -9.47 7.80
N VAL A 206 -12.30 -9.36 7.74
CA VAL A 206 -13.17 -10.51 7.47
C VAL A 206 -13.87 -10.36 6.12
N ASN A 207 -15.13 -9.98 6.08
CA ASN A 207 -15.95 -10.01 4.87
C ASN A 207 -16.61 -8.66 4.52
N ALA A 208 -16.38 -7.61 5.29
CA ALA A 208 -16.93 -6.28 5.00
C ALA A 208 -16.11 -5.58 3.89
N VAL A 209 -16.37 -5.98 2.65
CA VAL A 209 -15.65 -5.56 1.45
C VAL A 209 -16.61 -4.96 0.44
N ILE A 210 -16.25 -3.79 -0.10
CA ILE A 210 -16.97 -3.12 -1.19
C ILE A 210 -16.06 -2.96 -2.39
N ARG A 211 -16.60 -3.17 -3.58
CA ARG A 211 -15.90 -2.99 -4.85
C ARG A 211 -16.62 -1.94 -5.68
N SER A 212 -15.85 -1.02 -6.26
CA SER A 212 -16.38 0.07 -7.08
C SER A 212 -15.38 0.45 -8.16
N ASP A 213 -15.85 0.80 -9.33
CA ASP A 213 -15.01 1.36 -10.37
C ASP A 213 -15.05 2.89 -10.28
N ILE A 214 -13.86 3.52 -10.24
CA ILE A 214 -13.70 4.96 -10.04
C ILE A 214 -12.87 5.53 -11.18
N ILE A 215 -13.32 6.65 -11.75
CA ILE A 215 -12.64 7.33 -12.85
C ILE A 215 -11.75 8.43 -12.29
N VAL A 216 -10.48 8.39 -12.69
CA VAL A 216 -9.51 9.48 -12.45
C VAL A 216 -9.40 10.33 -13.69
N GLU A 217 -9.65 11.62 -13.55
CA GLU A 217 -9.49 12.60 -14.63
C GLU A 217 -8.12 13.29 -14.52
N ALA A 218 -7.48 13.52 -15.68
CA ALA A 218 -6.21 14.24 -15.73
C ALA A 218 -6.34 15.65 -15.16
N GLY A 219 -5.35 16.07 -14.38
CA GLY A 219 -5.31 17.41 -13.76
C GLY A 219 -6.26 17.62 -12.58
N LYS A 220 -7.13 16.63 -12.25
CA LYS A 220 -8.14 16.77 -11.20
C LYS A 220 -7.87 15.86 -10.00
N LEU A 221 -8.47 16.19 -8.87
CA LEU A 221 -8.58 15.31 -7.71
C LEU A 221 -9.99 14.70 -7.69
N THR A 222 -10.07 13.40 -7.90
CA THR A 222 -11.29 12.61 -7.71
C THR A 222 -11.40 12.22 -6.25
N GLU A 223 -12.45 12.67 -5.57
CA GLU A 223 -12.76 12.24 -4.20
C GLU A 223 -13.95 11.30 -4.25
N ALA A 224 -13.80 10.10 -3.68
CA ALA A 224 -14.87 9.11 -3.63
C ALA A 224 -15.03 8.59 -2.20
N THR A 225 -16.29 8.49 -1.77
CA THR A 225 -16.68 7.92 -0.48
C THR A 225 -17.61 6.76 -0.74
N VAL A 226 -17.27 5.59 -0.18
CA VAL A 226 -18.11 4.38 -0.24
C VAL A 226 -18.81 4.16 1.09
N GLU A 227 -19.99 3.53 1.06
CA GLU A 227 -20.75 3.22 2.27
C GLU A 227 -20.69 1.72 2.56
N HIS A 228 -20.09 1.36 3.71
CA HIS A 228 -20.08 -0.02 4.20
C HIS A 228 -21.35 -0.35 4.96
N ARG A 229 -21.98 -1.46 4.58
CA ARG A 229 -23.05 -2.09 5.32
C ARG A 229 -22.47 -3.20 6.19
N ALA A 230 -21.95 -2.80 7.36
CA ALA A 230 -21.22 -3.68 8.26
C ALA A 230 -21.31 -3.16 9.69
N ALA A 231 -20.96 -4.01 10.65
CA ALA A 231 -20.86 -3.63 12.05
C ALA A 231 -19.74 -4.41 12.75
N GLU A 232 -19.25 -3.85 13.85
CA GLU A 232 -18.34 -4.52 14.77
C GLU A 232 -19.13 -5.41 15.74
N VAL A 233 -18.72 -6.67 15.84
CA VAL A 233 -19.32 -7.69 16.68
C VAL A 233 -18.27 -8.18 17.68
N THR A 234 -18.63 -8.25 18.96
CA THR A 234 -17.81 -8.87 19.99
C THR A 234 -18.49 -10.13 20.49
N LEU A 235 -17.84 -11.27 20.30
CA LEU A 235 -18.33 -12.58 20.75
C LEU A 235 -17.87 -12.84 22.18
N LYS A 236 -18.76 -13.37 23.02
CA LYS A 236 -18.50 -13.72 24.43
C LYS A 236 -19.21 -15.02 24.77
N LEU A 237 -18.49 -15.99 25.36
CA LEU A 237 -19.11 -17.15 25.99
C LEU A 237 -19.35 -16.81 27.46
N VAL A 238 -20.57 -16.86 27.92
CA VAL A 238 -20.95 -16.43 29.28
C VAL A 238 -21.82 -17.48 29.99
N ARG A 239 -21.83 -17.48 31.33
CA ARG A 239 -22.66 -18.37 32.11
C ARG A 239 -24.10 -17.86 32.22
N GLU A 240 -24.25 -16.54 32.26
CA GLU A 240 -25.52 -15.84 32.33
C GLU A 240 -25.44 -14.55 31.53
N LYS A 241 -26.56 -14.01 31.12
CA LYS A 241 -26.62 -12.78 30.34
C LYS A 241 -25.95 -11.61 31.11
N GLY A 242 -25.03 -10.92 30.45
CA GLY A 242 -24.21 -9.87 31.01
C GLY A 242 -23.06 -10.38 31.91
N GLY A 243 -22.85 -11.71 31.97
CA GLY A 243 -21.78 -12.32 32.76
C GLY A 243 -20.39 -12.10 32.20
N GLU A 244 -19.37 -12.54 32.96
CA GLU A 244 -17.98 -12.48 32.53
C GLU A 244 -17.70 -13.47 31.41
N ALA A 245 -16.86 -13.05 30.44
CA ALA A 245 -16.45 -13.88 29.32
C ALA A 245 -15.53 -15.02 29.79
N ILE A 246 -15.77 -16.21 29.30
CA ILE A 246 -15.01 -17.41 29.64
C ILE A 246 -13.76 -17.48 28.76
N ALA A 247 -12.61 -17.63 29.40
CA ALA A 247 -11.31 -17.78 28.73
C ALA A 247 -11.22 -19.13 27.97
N ASP A 248 -10.19 -19.23 27.13
CA ASP A 248 -9.85 -20.45 26.36
C ASP A 248 -11.00 -20.97 25.51
N THR A 249 -11.78 -20.05 24.93
CA THR A 249 -12.87 -20.38 24.02
C THR A 249 -12.38 -20.31 22.58
N SER A 250 -12.61 -21.36 21.80
CA SER A 250 -12.43 -21.38 20.34
C SER A 250 -13.72 -20.97 19.67
N TRP A 251 -13.61 -20.05 18.72
CA TRP A 251 -14.73 -19.45 18.01
C TRP A 251 -14.69 -19.81 16.54
N VAL A 252 -15.82 -20.21 15.99
CA VAL A 252 -16.05 -20.34 14.55
C VAL A 252 -17.29 -19.53 14.22
N VAL A 253 -17.16 -18.60 13.29
CA VAL A 253 -18.29 -17.83 12.74
C VAL A 253 -18.62 -18.39 11.37
N LEU A 254 -19.87 -18.73 11.17
CA LEU A 254 -20.42 -19.27 9.93
C LEU A 254 -21.34 -18.25 9.28
N SER A 255 -21.35 -18.21 7.94
CA SER A 255 -22.34 -17.49 7.17
C SER A 255 -23.70 -18.23 7.20
N ASP A 256 -24.74 -17.57 6.71
CA ASP A 256 -26.06 -18.19 6.47
C ASP A 256 -25.99 -19.46 5.58
N ALA A 257 -25.03 -19.50 4.65
CA ALA A 257 -24.78 -20.66 3.81
C ALA A 257 -24.01 -21.80 4.51
N GLY A 258 -23.56 -21.59 5.76
CA GLY A 258 -22.74 -22.55 6.51
C GLY A 258 -21.25 -22.49 6.22
N ASP A 259 -20.78 -21.51 5.43
CA ASP A 259 -19.35 -21.33 5.16
C ASP A 259 -18.64 -20.71 6.36
N ILE A 260 -17.41 -21.17 6.64
CA ILE A 260 -16.57 -20.57 7.69
C ILE A 260 -16.13 -19.18 7.27
N VAL A 261 -16.56 -18.17 8.01
CA VAL A 261 -16.21 -16.77 7.80
C VAL A 261 -14.97 -16.37 8.60
N ARG A 262 -14.88 -16.84 9.84
CA ARG A 262 -13.74 -16.54 10.74
C ARG A 262 -13.58 -17.62 11.82
N GLU A 263 -12.31 -17.89 12.13
CA GLU A 263 -11.90 -18.67 13.30
C GLU A 263 -11.02 -17.83 14.20
N SER A 264 -11.17 -17.97 15.51
CA SER A 264 -10.34 -17.28 16.50
C SER A 264 -10.34 -18.01 17.84
N VAL A 265 -9.43 -17.67 18.74
CA VAL A 265 -9.33 -18.24 20.09
C VAL A 265 -9.14 -17.09 21.08
N GLY A 266 -9.90 -17.13 22.18
CA GLY A 266 -9.81 -16.15 23.26
C GLY A 266 -11.10 -15.99 24.03
N ALA A 267 -11.05 -15.26 25.15
CA ALA A 267 -12.26 -14.93 25.92
C ALA A 267 -13.22 -14.03 25.12
N PHE A 268 -12.64 -13.15 24.32
CA PHE A 268 -13.34 -12.24 23.42
C PHE A 268 -12.85 -12.43 21.99
N SER A 269 -13.76 -12.35 21.04
CA SER A 269 -13.42 -12.26 19.62
C SER A 269 -14.15 -11.05 19.04
N SER A 270 -13.39 -9.97 18.76
CA SER A 270 -13.93 -8.77 18.12
C SER A 270 -13.60 -8.79 16.64
N LEU A 271 -14.62 -8.68 15.79
CA LEU A 271 -14.50 -8.76 14.35
C LEU A 271 -15.50 -7.82 13.68
N VAL A 272 -15.21 -7.45 12.45
CA VAL A 272 -16.13 -6.67 11.61
C VAL A 272 -16.78 -7.63 10.62
N LEU A 273 -18.12 -7.66 10.62
CA LEU A 273 -18.90 -8.46 9.70
C LEU A 273 -19.75 -7.57 8.81
N ALA A 274 -19.93 -8.00 7.56
CA ALA A 274 -20.95 -7.44 6.68
C ALA A 274 -22.34 -7.67 7.29
N GLU A 275 -23.32 -6.84 6.90
CA GLU A 275 -24.71 -7.04 7.25
C GLU A 275 -25.21 -8.40 6.74
N GLY A 276 -25.93 -9.14 7.58
CA GLY A 276 -26.46 -10.46 7.25
C GLY A 276 -26.67 -11.33 8.48
N ASP A 277 -27.08 -12.56 8.23
CA ASP A 277 -27.31 -13.57 9.26
C ASP A 277 -26.10 -14.50 9.38
N TYR A 278 -25.76 -14.85 10.61
CA TYR A 278 -24.59 -15.63 10.97
C TYR A 278 -24.92 -16.60 12.10
N ALA A 279 -24.17 -17.69 12.15
CA ALA A 279 -24.10 -18.55 13.32
C ALA A 279 -22.71 -18.48 13.95
N VAL A 280 -22.64 -18.44 15.26
CA VAL A 280 -21.40 -18.56 16.00
C VAL A 280 -21.38 -19.88 16.77
N VAL A 281 -20.29 -20.62 16.60
CA VAL A 281 -19.99 -21.84 17.36
C VAL A 281 -18.83 -21.52 18.33
N ALA A 282 -19.09 -21.71 19.61
CA ALA A 282 -18.12 -21.56 20.69
C ALA A 282 -17.77 -22.94 21.23
N LYS A 283 -16.49 -23.33 21.17
CA LYS A 283 -15.99 -24.53 21.83
C LYS A 283 -15.14 -24.14 23.03
N ASN A 284 -15.54 -24.60 24.21
CA ASN A 284 -14.77 -24.45 25.43
C ASN A 284 -14.58 -25.81 26.08
N ARG A 285 -13.31 -26.25 26.21
CA ARG A 285 -12.94 -27.62 26.57
C ARG A 285 -13.58 -28.63 25.62
N ASP A 286 -14.43 -29.53 26.14
CA ASP A 286 -15.08 -30.59 25.36
C ASP A 286 -16.55 -30.27 25.03
N LYS A 287 -16.99 -29.06 25.30
CA LYS A 287 -18.37 -28.63 25.06
C LYS A 287 -18.46 -27.62 23.93
N ILE A 288 -19.51 -27.76 23.14
CA ILE A 288 -19.81 -26.91 21.98
C ILE A 288 -21.14 -26.20 22.26
N TYR A 289 -21.15 -24.90 21.97
CA TYR A 289 -22.30 -24.04 22.11
C TYR A 289 -22.50 -23.28 20.81
N GLN A 290 -23.72 -23.09 20.39
CA GLN A 290 -24.05 -22.39 19.15
C GLN A 290 -25.10 -21.31 19.43
N ARG A 291 -25.01 -20.21 18.68
CA ARG A 291 -26.00 -19.14 18.66
C ARG A 291 -26.09 -18.51 17.27
N ASP A 292 -27.30 -18.30 16.81
CA ASP A 292 -27.57 -17.52 15.61
C ASP A 292 -27.71 -16.05 15.97
N PHE A 293 -27.23 -15.17 15.09
CA PHE A 293 -27.34 -13.72 15.28
C PHE A 293 -27.37 -12.98 13.94
N THR A 294 -27.98 -11.79 13.95
CA THR A 294 -28.06 -10.93 12.75
C THR A 294 -27.16 -9.72 12.96
N VAL A 295 -26.37 -9.38 11.94
CA VAL A 295 -25.58 -8.13 11.88
C VAL A 295 -26.38 -7.08 11.13
N VAL A 296 -26.65 -5.96 11.80
CA VAL A 296 -27.32 -4.80 11.21
C VAL A 296 -26.30 -3.71 10.92
N ALA A 297 -26.29 -3.17 9.70
CA ALA A 297 -25.37 -2.13 9.28
C ALA A 297 -25.31 -0.97 10.26
N GLY A 298 -24.08 -0.57 10.65
CA GLY A 298 -23.83 0.53 11.56
C GLY A 298 -24.18 0.29 13.03
N ARG A 299 -24.65 -0.90 13.39
CA ARG A 299 -25.00 -1.25 14.77
C ARG A 299 -24.02 -2.23 15.37
N ASN A 300 -23.02 -1.72 16.08
CA ASN A 300 -22.11 -2.57 16.84
C ASN A 300 -22.85 -3.31 17.97
N GLN A 301 -22.48 -4.56 18.23
CA GLN A 301 -23.16 -5.40 19.20
C GLN A 301 -22.23 -6.41 19.88
N ASP A 302 -22.59 -6.77 21.10
CA ASP A 302 -22.03 -7.93 21.80
C ASP A 302 -22.95 -9.13 21.58
N VAL A 303 -22.40 -10.23 21.14
CA VAL A 303 -23.08 -11.51 20.96
C VAL A 303 -22.66 -12.45 22.10
N GLU A 304 -23.55 -12.67 23.04
CA GLU A 304 -23.31 -13.54 24.19
C GLU A 304 -23.82 -14.95 23.88
N VAL A 305 -22.93 -15.92 23.87
CA VAL A 305 -23.29 -17.35 23.79
C VAL A 305 -23.45 -17.87 25.21
N LEU A 306 -24.60 -18.41 25.56
CA LEU A 306 -24.88 -18.90 26.90
C LEU A 306 -24.50 -20.38 27.03
N ILE A 307 -23.82 -20.74 28.13
CA ILE A 307 -23.48 -22.15 28.42
C ILE A 307 -24.73 -23.03 28.56
N SER A 308 -25.88 -22.44 28.90
CA SER A 308 -27.14 -23.15 29.08
C SER A 308 -27.95 -23.38 27.79
N GLU A 309 -27.59 -22.67 26.70
CA GLU A 309 -28.26 -22.85 25.42
C GLU A 309 -27.58 -23.96 24.63
N ALA A 310 -28.21 -25.15 24.71
CA ALA A 310 -28.08 -26.33 23.88
C ALA A 310 -26.69 -27.00 23.79
N GLU A 311 -26.55 -28.01 24.60
CA GLU A 311 -25.72 -29.18 24.33
C GLU A 311 -26.34 -29.91 23.09
N THR A 312 -25.98 -29.55 21.87
CA THR A 312 -26.18 -30.42 20.72
C THR A 312 -25.12 -31.50 20.81
N ASP A 313 -25.50 -32.66 21.36
CA ASP A 313 -24.68 -33.86 21.31
C ASP A 313 -24.67 -34.38 19.86
N PRO A 314 -23.54 -34.34 19.11
CA PRO A 314 -23.48 -34.87 17.77
C PRO A 314 -23.44 -36.41 17.69
N ALA A 315 -23.64 -37.09 18.80
CA ALA A 315 -23.53 -38.57 18.92
C ALA A 315 -24.85 -39.27 19.22
N ALA A 316 -25.98 -38.65 18.89
CA ALA A 316 -27.27 -39.34 18.98
C ALA A 316 -27.89 -39.56 17.58
N ASP A 317 -27.28 -40.48 16.81
CA ASP A 317 -27.93 -41.33 15.83
C ASP A 317 -27.07 -42.58 15.58
#